data_dc90defdd486f587af7d6c1ecfe8d2fc
#
_entry.id   dc90defdd486f587af7d6c1ecfe8d2fc
#
_cell.length_a   1.000
_cell.length_b   1.000
_cell.length_c   1.000
_cell.angle_alpha   90.00
_cell.angle_beta   90.00
_cell.angle_gamma   90.00
#
_symmetry.space_group_name_H-M   'P 1'
#
loop_
_entity.id
_entity.type
_entity.pdbx_description
1 polymer ?
#
loop_
_entity_poly.entity_id
_entity_poly.type
_entity_poly.pdbx_seq_one_letter_code
_entity_poly.pdbx_strand_id
1 'polypeptide(L)' 'MSEKASISRQQQKSMETREKIFQAAKRILQKKGYEELSIKNICEEAGVSNGSFYHHFKT' A
#
# COMPACT_ATOMS: atom_id res chain seq x y z
N MET A 1 -18.29 -7.73 -18.72
CA MET A 1 -17.48 -8.11 -18.04
C MET A 1 -16.16 -8.05 -18.48
N SER A 2 -15.90 -8.03 -19.51
CA SER A 2 -14.61 -8.06 -19.91
C SER A 2 -13.90 -6.82 -19.85
N GLU A 3 -14.45 -5.80 -19.40
CA GLU A 3 -13.73 -4.60 -19.32
C GLU A 3 -12.55 -4.77 -18.47
N LYS A 4 -12.50 -5.72 -17.59
CA LYS A 4 -11.34 -5.87 -16.83
C LYS A 4 -10.18 -6.22 -17.64
N ALA A 5 -10.34 -6.67 -18.80
CA ALA A 5 -9.22 -7.05 -19.61
C ALA A 5 -8.33 -5.90 -19.97
N SER A 6 -8.79 -4.71 -19.80
CA SER A 6 -7.95 -3.58 -20.15
C SER A 6 -6.83 -3.35 -19.14
N ILE A 7 -6.87 -4.02 -18.00
CA ILE A 7 -5.83 -3.86 -17.00
C ILE A 7 -4.87 -5.02 -17.02
N SER A 8 -3.58 -4.76 -17.15
CA SER A 8 -2.61 -5.83 -17.19
C SER A 8 -2.42 -6.41 -15.81
N ARG A 9 -1.81 -7.61 -15.76
CA ARG A 9 -1.55 -8.23 -14.49
C ARG A 9 -0.64 -7.40 -13.63
N GLN A 10 0.36 -6.76 -14.23
CA GLN A 10 1.27 -5.94 -13.47
C GLN A 10 0.56 -4.74 -12.86
N GLN A 11 -0.33 -4.13 -13.62
CA GLN A 11 -1.06 -3.00 -13.11
C GLN A 11 -1.96 -3.42 -11.97
N GLN A 12 -2.59 -4.56 -12.09
CA GLN A 12 -3.45 -5.06 -11.06
C GLN A 12 -2.68 -5.32 -9.78
N LYS A 13 -1.49 -5.90 -9.90
CA LYS A 13 -0.67 -6.17 -8.74
C LYS A 13 -0.22 -4.89 -8.06
N SER A 14 0.14 -3.89 -8.85
CA SER A 14 0.54 -2.61 -8.31
C SER A 14 -0.59 -1.97 -7.52
N MET A 15 -1.80 -2.05 -8.05
CA MET A 15 -2.94 -1.46 -7.37
C MET A 15 -3.23 -2.18 -6.08
N GLU A 16 -3.04 -3.50 -6.04
CA GLU A 16 -3.25 -4.26 -4.82
C GLU A 16 -2.23 -3.87 -3.76
N THR A 17 -0.99 -3.66 -4.15
CA THR A 17 0.03 -3.26 -3.21
C THR A 17 -0.27 -1.89 -2.64
N ARG A 18 -0.68 -0.97 -3.47
CA ARG A 18 -1.02 0.37 -3.02
C ARG A 18 -2.20 0.32 -2.05
N GLU A 19 -3.16 -0.55 -2.33
CA GLU A 19 -4.31 -0.69 -1.47
C GLU A 19 -3.90 -1.25 -0.11
N LYS A 20 -2.99 -2.20 -0.10
CA LYS A 20 -2.50 -2.75 1.15
C LYS A 20 -1.82 -1.67 1.99
N ILE A 21 -1.02 -0.85 1.35
CA ILE A 21 -0.32 0.22 2.06
C ILE A 21 -1.33 1.22 2.62
N PHE A 22 -2.32 1.56 1.83
CA PHE A 22 -3.34 2.50 2.27
C PHE A 22 -4.11 1.96 3.46
N GLN A 23 -4.50 0.69 3.40
CA GLN A 23 -5.24 0.08 4.50
C GLN A 23 -4.37 -0.02 5.75
N ALA A 24 -3.09 -0.30 5.57
CA ALA A 24 -2.18 -0.39 6.69
C ALA A 24 -2.07 0.96 7.39
N ALA A 25 -1.96 2.04 6.62
CA ALA A 25 -1.88 3.36 7.19
C ALA A 25 -3.15 3.68 7.98
N LYS A 26 -4.30 3.33 7.44
CA LYS A 26 -5.55 3.58 8.14
C LYS A 26 -5.61 2.81 9.44
N ARG A 27 -5.16 1.56 9.43
CA ARG A 27 -5.18 0.75 10.63
C ARG A 27 -4.29 1.35 11.71
N ILE A 28 -3.09 1.77 11.34
CA ILE A 28 -2.18 2.36 12.29
C ILE A 28 -2.78 3.62 12.88
N LEU A 29 -3.37 4.44 12.04
CA LEU A 29 -3.95 5.68 12.50
C LEU A 29 -5.07 5.41 13.50
N GLN A 30 -5.87 4.41 13.27
CA GLN A 30 -6.98 4.10 14.15
C GLN A 30 -6.54 3.44 15.44
N LYS A 31 -5.54 2.58 15.38
CA LYS A 31 -5.11 1.86 16.55
C LYS A 31 -4.07 2.58 17.38
N LYS A 32 -3.09 3.15 16.74
CA LYS A 32 -1.98 3.73 17.44
C LYS A 32 -1.91 5.24 17.37
N GLY A 33 -2.60 5.81 16.43
CA GLY A 33 -2.61 7.25 16.33
C GLY A 33 -1.63 7.78 15.32
N TYR A 34 -1.73 9.08 15.09
CA TYR A 34 -0.95 9.73 14.06
C TYR A 34 0.56 9.66 14.32
N GLU A 35 0.95 9.65 15.56
CA GLU A 35 2.37 9.63 15.89
C GLU A 35 3.07 8.35 15.44
N GLU A 36 2.31 7.27 15.33
CA GLU A 36 2.91 6.02 14.90
C GLU A 36 2.85 5.84 13.40
N LEU A 37 2.36 6.82 12.68
CA LEU A 37 2.20 6.72 11.25
C LEU A 37 3.52 7.06 10.57
N SER A 38 4.34 6.06 10.32
CA SER A 38 5.62 6.23 9.66
C SER A 38 5.74 5.21 8.55
N ILE A 39 6.65 5.47 7.63
CA ILE A 39 6.85 4.56 6.50
C ILE A 39 7.21 3.18 7.00
N LYS A 40 8.08 3.10 8.00
CA LYS A 40 8.49 1.82 8.53
C LYS A 40 7.30 1.07 9.10
N ASN A 41 6.48 1.73 9.90
CA ASN A 41 5.35 1.07 10.51
C ASN A 41 4.31 0.67 9.47
N ILE A 42 4.10 1.51 8.49
CA ILE A 42 3.15 1.21 7.43
C ILE A 42 3.61 -0.02 6.65
N CYS A 43 4.89 -0.08 6.32
CA CYS A 43 5.41 -1.20 5.56
C CYS A 43 5.30 -2.50 6.34
N GLU A 44 5.57 -2.45 7.62
CA GLU A 44 5.47 -3.64 8.45
C GLU A 44 4.02 -4.10 8.55
N GLU A 45 3.12 -3.17 8.71
CA GLU A 45 1.71 -3.51 8.82
C GLU A 45 1.19 -4.06 7.50
N ALA A 46 1.63 -3.51 6.40
CA ALA A 46 1.17 -3.95 5.09
C ALA A 46 1.89 -5.20 4.59
N GLY A 47 3.01 -5.55 5.19
CA GLY A 47 3.76 -6.70 4.76
C GLY A 47 4.54 -6.44 3.47
N VAL A 48 4.97 -5.19 3.26
CA VAL A 48 5.74 -4.86 2.07
C VAL A 48 7.07 -4.27 2.49
N SER A 49 8.03 -4.27 1.58
CA SER A 49 9.34 -3.72 1.89
C SER A 49 9.34 -2.22 1.69
N ASN A 50 10.33 -1.55 2.28
CA ASN A 50 10.46 -0.11 2.10
C ASN A 50 10.70 0.22 0.63
N GLY A 51 11.47 -0.63 -0.06
CA GLY A 51 11.71 -0.41 -1.47
C GLY A 51 10.43 -0.43 -2.27
N SER A 52 9.55 -1.37 -1.95
CA SER A 52 8.27 -1.45 -2.64
C SER A 52 7.44 -0.21 -2.37
N PHE A 53 7.45 0.26 -1.13
CA PHE A 53 6.71 1.46 -0.79
C PHE A 53 7.18 2.64 -1.63
N TYR A 54 8.50 2.86 -1.69
CA TYR A 54 9.00 3.98 -2.45
C TYR A 54 8.79 3.83 -3.94
N HIS A 55 8.72 2.60 -4.41
CA HIS A 55 8.46 2.37 -5.82
C HIS A 55 7.07 2.88 -6.20
N HIS A 56 6.10 2.68 -5.31
CA HIS A 56 4.73 3.06 -5.61
C HIS A 56 4.41 4.51 -5.22
N PHE A 57 5.10 5.04 -4.25
CA PHE A 57 4.81 6.39 -3.77
C PHE A 57 6.01 7.30 -3.85
N LYS A 58 6.60 7.38 -5.00
CA LYS A 58 7.70 8.28 -5.18
C LYS A 58 7.25 9.70 -5.08
N THR A 59 8.08 10.55 -4.59
CA THR A 59 7.74 11.96 -4.53
C THR A 59 8.77 12.79 -5.24
#